data_0573ed0f557975b511b94af4a507fb62
#
_entry.id   0573ed0f557975b511b94af4a507fb62
#
_cell.length_a   1.000
_cell.length_b   1.000
_cell.length_c   1.000
_cell.angle_alpha   90.00
_cell.angle_beta   90.00
_cell.angle_gamma   90.00
#
_symmetry.space_group_name_H-M   'P 1'
#
loop_
_entity.id
_entity.type
_entity.pdbx_description
1 polymer ?
#
loop_
_entity_poly.entity_id
_entity_poly.type
_entity_poly.pdbx_seq_one_letter_code
_entity_poly.pdbx_strand_id
1 'polypeptide(L)'
;MKRITLLFFAMLLTTASFAQGIFNLFGKSDDFFKNLNEKNYTAAQTFFDPTVQSKVTPAELQKLWENITAKLGPFEAADVLQSKTEGDFFSVVMDAKFAAGSQPFLLAYNKAEKLVGFFLQPKSNAASYLNPAYADTTLYSEKEVYVTALKHKLVARLTTPKGATNFPIVVLVHGSGPSDMDGTVGPNKPLKDLAAGLAAKGIASIRYVKRTMVNANEFTGAFTVKEETTDDAVAAVALAATIPGADKKQIYLLGHSLGGMLAPRIAAMAPQLKGIILAEAPARKFTDLLIEQNKYLYEASKDTTKAGKVQLDAILKELENGRITTLGTMKPDSVILGLPASYWVDLNNYNPLETAKKLNQRILIIQGENDFQVSMNDFNLWNTELSNRSNVTLKVYSDINHLLSSQVEKGTASQYRMASSVSETLINDIVAWIKGT
;
A
#
# COMPACT_ATOMS: atom_id res chain seq x y z
N MET A 1 -9.27 -15.07 32.61
CA MET A 1 -8.28 -14.63 31.61
C MET A 1 -8.52 -15.35 30.28
N LYS A 2 -9.60 -15.06 29.53
CA LYS A 2 -9.98 -15.70 28.26
C LYS A 2 -10.75 -14.72 27.32
N ARG A 3 -10.34 -13.46 27.23
CA ARG A 3 -11.06 -12.46 26.42
C ARG A 3 -10.18 -11.58 25.52
N ILE A 4 -8.96 -12.02 25.17
CA ILE A 4 -8.04 -11.17 24.37
C ILE A 4 -7.84 -11.68 22.93
N THR A 5 -8.38 -12.85 22.54
CA THR A 5 -8.07 -13.49 21.27
C THR A 5 -8.97 -13.10 20.08
N LEU A 6 -10.07 -12.40 20.31
CA LEU A 6 -11.04 -12.02 19.25
C LEU A 6 -10.61 -10.81 18.39
N LEU A 7 -9.52 -10.14 18.73
CA LEU A 7 -9.14 -8.83 18.18
C LEU A 7 -8.28 -8.88 16.91
N PHE A 8 -7.78 -10.05 16.51
CA PHE A 8 -6.78 -10.16 15.45
C PHE A 8 -7.34 -10.50 14.06
N PHE A 9 -8.54 -11.08 14.00
CA PHE A 9 -9.13 -11.49 12.72
C PHE A 9 -9.61 -10.31 11.87
N ALA A 10 -9.93 -9.19 12.49
CA ALA A 10 -10.44 -8.00 11.80
C ALA A 10 -9.38 -7.19 11.03
N MET A 11 -8.07 -7.39 11.30
CA MET A 11 -7.03 -6.45 10.86
C MET A 11 -6.63 -6.55 9.38
N LEU A 12 -6.89 -7.69 8.73
CA LEU A 12 -6.59 -7.88 7.29
C LEU A 12 -7.85 -7.94 6.41
N LEU A 13 -9.01 -8.14 7.03
CA LEU A 13 -10.29 -8.09 6.36
C LEU A 13 -10.69 -6.67 5.92
N THR A 14 -10.06 -5.65 6.52
CA THR A 14 -10.41 -4.25 6.33
C THR A 14 -9.82 -3.62 5.08
N THR A 15 -8.78 -4.20 4.48
CA THR A 15 -8.13 -3.57 3.32
C THR A 15 -8.93 -3.69 2.02
N ALA A 16 -9.78 -4.72 1.88
CA ALA A 16 -10.58 -4.91 0.67
C ALA A 16 -12.05 -4.50 0.83
N SER A 17 -12.61 -4.61 2.04
CA SER A 17 -14.05 -4.41 2.25
C SER A 17 -14.49 -2.97 2.48
N PHE A 18 -13.56 -2.04 2.71
CA PHE A 18 -13.86 -0.67 3.12
C PHE A 18 -13.02 0.39 2.42
N ALA A 19 -12.37 0.07 1.31
CA ALA A 19 -11.45 1.01 0.66
C ALA A 19 -12.13 2.35 0.39
N GLN A 20 -13.34 2.38 -0.12
CA GLN A 20 -14.05 3.63 -0.41
C GLN A 20 -14.48 4.37 0.88
N GLY A 21 -15.01 3.66 1.88
CA GLY A 21 -15.33 4.24 3.18
C GLY A 21 -14.09 4.71 3.94
N ILE A 22 -13.00 3.92 3.87
CA ILE A 22 -11.72 4.27 4.50
C ILE A 22 -11.09 5.50 3.84
N PHE A 23 -11.10 5.61 2.51
CA PHE A 23 -10.59 6.79 1.80
C PHE A 23 -11.34 8.05 2.19
N ASN A 24 -12.67 7.97 2.29
CA ASN A 24 -13.48 9.09 2.75
C ASN A 24 -13.13 9.47 4.19
N LEU A 25 -12.86 8.49 5.07
CA LEU A 25 -12.46 8.75 6.46
C LEU A 25 -11.08 9.37 6.57
N PHE A 26 -10.12 9.03 5.69
CA PHE A 26 -8.82 9.68 5.66
C PHE A 26 -8.96 11.15 5.28
N GLY A 27 -9.68 11.46 4.18
CA GLY A 27 -9.96 12.83 3.79
C GLY A 27 -10.70 13.62 4.88
N LYS A 28 -11.70 13.00 5.53
CA LYS A 28 -12.39 13.62 6.68
C LYS A 28 -11.47 13.87 7.88
N SER A 29 -10.51 12.95 8.11
CA SER A 29 -9.52 13.12 9.18
C SER A 29 -8.59 14.30 8.87
N ASP A 30 -8.12 14.43 7.64
CA ASP A 30 -7.29 15.56 7.20
C ASP A 30 -8.06 16.88 7.31
N ASP A 31 -9.30 16.92 6.83
CA ASP A 31 -10.16 18.10 6.94
C ASP A 31 -10.42 18.48 8.41
N PHE A 32 -10.55 17.49 9.29
CA PHE A 32 -10.71 17.73 10.72
C PHE A 32 -9.44 18.38 11.30
N PHE A 33 -8.24 17.85 11.04
CA PHE A 33 -6.97 18.45 11.48
C PHE A 33 -6.75 19.83 10.88
N LYS A 34 -7.12 20.04 9.62
CA LYS A 34 -7.07 21.35 8.97
C LYS A 34 -7.94 22.38 9.72
N ASN A 35 -9.17 22.02 10.07
CA ASN A 35 -10.05 22.91 10.84
C ASN A 35 -9.47 23.23 12.23
N LEU A 36 -8.84 22.25 12.92
CA LEU A 36 -8.15 22.52 14.19
C LEU A 36 -6.97 23.50 14.01
N ASN A 37 -6.18 23.32 12.96
CA ASN A 37 -5.03 24.18 12.66
C ASN A 37 -5.43 25.61 12.27
N GLU A 38 -6.53 25.74 11.52
CA GLU A 38 -7.12 27.02 11.13
C GLU A 38 -7.90 27.69 12.26
N LYS A 39 -7.95 27.06 13.45
CA LYS A 39 -8.72 27.49 14.64
C LYS A 39 -10.23 27.56 14.41
N ASN A 40 -10.73 26.82 13.43
CA ASN A 40 -12.15 26.71 13.09
C ASN A 40 -12.83 25.63 13.97
N TYR A 41 -12.76 25.77 15.29
CA TYR A 41 -13.21 24.75 16.25
C TYR A 41 -14.69 24.44 16.16
N THR A 42 -15.52 25.42 15.79
CA THR A 42 -16.95 25.20 15.54
C THR A 42 -17.15 24.29 14.32
N ALA A 43 -16.41 24.50 13.23
CA ALA A 43 -16.45 23.63 12.08
C ALA A 43 -15.90 22.24 12.42
N ALA A 44 -14.79 22.14 13.16
CA ALA A 44 -14.25 20.88 13.65
C ALA A 44 -15.27 20.08 14.48
N GLN A 45 -16.07 20.73 15.33
CA GLN A 45 -17.13 20.05 16.09
C GLN A 45 -18.18 19.39 15.20
N THR A 46 -18.47 19.91 14.02
CA THR A 46 -19.48 19.32 13.10
C THR A 46 -19.10 17.96 12.55
N PHE A 47 -17.83 17.56 12.65
CA PHE A 47 -17.38 16.21 12.30
C PHE A 47 -17.88 15.17 13.29
N PHE A 48 -18.19 15.55 14.52
CA PHE A 48 -18.68 14.63 15.54
C PHE A 48 -20.16 14.27 15.35
N ASP A 49 -20.50 13.06 15.80
CA ASP A 49 -21.88 12.62 15.88
C ASP A 49 -22.66 13.51 16.87
N PRO A 50 -23.91 13.90 16.55
CA PRO A 50 -24.71 14.76 17.43
C PRO A 50 -24.82 14.26 18.87
N THR A 51 -24.78 12.94 19.10
CA THR A 51 -24.86 12.34 20.43
C THR A 51 -23.66 12.63 21.34
N VAL A 52 -22.51 12.98 20.73
CA VAL A 52 -21.27 13.28 21.46
C VAL A 52 -20.87 14.76 21.40
N GLN A 53 -21.50 15.57 20.56
CA GLN A 53 -21.15 17.00 20.39
C GLN A 53 -21.26 17.81 21.68
N SER A 54 -22.18 17.46 22.58
CA SER A 54 -22.31 18.11 23.89
C SER A 54 -21.11 17.87 24.81
N LYS A 55 -20.33 16.79 24.54
CA LYS A 55 -19.12 16.41 25.30
C LYS A 55 -17.83 16.84 24.63
N VAL A 56 -17.91 17.28 23.37
CA VAL A 56 -16.75 17.75 22.58
C VAL A 56 -17.09 19.13 22.05
N THR A 57 -17.00 20.11 22.92
CA THR A 57 -17.31 21.52 22.58
C THR A 57 -16.15 22.17 21.81
N PRO A 58 -16.42 23.24 21.02
CA PRO A 58 -15.36 24.03 20.38
C PRO A 58 -14.29 24.50 21.37
N ALA A 59 -14.69 24.88 22.59
CA ALA A 59 -13.75 25.31 23.63
C ALA A 59 -12.83 24.18 24.12
N GLU A 60 -13.33 22.95 24.20
CA GLU A 60 -12.51 21.79 24.57
C GLU A 60 -11.55 21.40 23.44
N LEU A 61 -11.98 21.45 22.18
CA LEU A 61 -11.12 21.24 21.03
C LEU A 61 -10.01 22.30 20.97
N GLN A 62 -10.35 23.57 21.18
CA GLN A 62 -9.40 24.68 21.27
C GLN A 62 -8.36 24.41 22.36
N LYS A 63 -8.81 24.15 23.57
CA LYS A 63 -7.92 23.90 24.72
C LYS A 63 -6.97 22.73 24.48
N LEU A 64 -7.49 21.63 23.91
CA LEU A 64 -6.68 20.46 23.56
C LEU A 64 -5.61 20.84 22.52
N TRP A 65 -6.02 21.48 21.43
CA TRP A 65 -5.12 21.82 20.33
C TRP A 65 -4.05 22.85 20.72
N GLU A 66 -4.42 23.88 21.47
CA GLU A 66 -3.49 24.89 21.99
C GLU A 66 -2.49 24.26 22.96
N ASN A 67 -2.90 23.34 23.82
CA ASN A 67 -1.99 22.64 24.72
C ASN A 67 -0.96 21.77 23.96
N ILE A 68 -1.33 21.18 22.84
CA ILE A 68 -0.45 20.36 22.02
C ILE A 68 0.52 21.24 21.24
N THR A 69 0.01 22.27 20.56
CA THR A 69 0.83 23.19 19.77
C THR A 69 1.77 24.02 20.64
N ALA A 70 1.40 24.34 21.87
CA ALA A 70 2.30 24.99 22.84
C ALA A 70 3.50 24.10 23.21
N LYS A 71 3.34 22.77 23.21
CA LYS A 71 4.40 21.82 23.57
C LYS A 71 5.23 21.37 22.36
N LEU A 72 4.59 21.17 21.22
CA LEU A 72 5.20 20.55 20.04
C LEU A 72 5.46 21.56 18.90
N GLY A 73 5.06 22.82 19.07
CA GLY A 73 5.18 23.83 18.02
C GLY A 73 4.03 23.79 17.01
N PRO A 74 4.13 24.58 15.93
CA PRO A 74 3.12 24.61 14.87
C PRO A 74 2.88 23.23 14.25
N PHE A 75 1.62 22.97 13.89
CA PHE A 75 1.23 21.79 13.14
C PHE A 75 1.72 21.91 11.68
N GLU A 76 2.22 20.82 11.13
CA GLU A 76 2.77 20.75 9.77
C GLU A 76 1.94 19.85 8.86
N ALA A 77 1.61 18.64 9.32
CA ALA A 77 0.87 17.64 8.55
C ALA A 77 0.28 16.56 9.48
N ALA A 78 -0.62 15.74 8.96
CA ALA A 78 -1.02 14.51 9.63
C ALA A 78 -0.97 13.35 8.63
N ASP A 79 -0.32 12.25 9.00
CA ASP A 79 -0.21 11.06 8.18
C ASP A 79 -1.03 9.92 8.79
N VAL A 80 -1.67 9.11 7.96
CA VAL A 80 -2.36 7.90 8.41
C VAL A 80 -1.34 6.85 8.81
N LEU A 81 -1.33 6.44 10.08
CA LEU A 81 -0.51 5.33 10.57
C LEU A 81 -1.21 3.98 10.44
N GLN A 82 -2.50 3.95 10.75
CA GLN A 82 -3.28 2.71 10.79
C GLN A 82 -4.76 3.02 10.65
N SER A 83 -5.50 2.11 10.04
CA SER A 83 -6.95 2.08 10.09
C SER A 83 -7.45 0.70 10.50
N LYS A 84 -8.61 0.65 11.18
CA LYS A 84 -9.21 -0.59 11.67
C LYS A 84 -10.71 -0.47 11.69
N THR A 85 -11.38 -1.57 11.36
CA THR A 85 -12.83 -1.72 11.56
C THR A 85 -13.07 -2.66 12.73
N GLU A 86 -13.93 -2.26 13.66
CA GLU A 86 -14.36 -3.07 14.80
C GLU A 86 -15.89 -3.01 14.94
N GLY A 87 -16.56 -4.04 14.43
CA GLY A 87 -18.03 -4.07 14.39
C GLY A 87 -18.60 -2.89 13.59
N ASP A 88 -19.34 -2.02 14.25
CA ASP A 88 -19.99 -0.86 13.66
C ASP A 88 -19.13 0.42 13.68
N PHE A 89 -17.86 0.31 14.09
CA PHE A 89 -16.95 1.44 14.22
C PHE A 89 -15.74 1.30 13.32
N PHE A 90 -15.32 2.45 12.80
CA PHE A 90 -14.07 2.59 12.06
C PHE A 90 -13.11 3.44 12.88
N SER A 91 -11.86 3.03 12.96
CA SER A 91 -10.83 3.82 13.61
C SER A 91 -9.70 4.14 12.65
N VAL A 92 -9.25 5.37 12.69
CA VAL A 92 -8.07 5.85 11.97
C VAL A 92 -7.08 6.38 13.00
N VAL A 93 -5.85 5.90 12.96
CA VAL A 93 -4.75 6.47 13.75
C VAL A 93 -3.97 7.40 12.84
N MET A 94 -3.94 8.68 13.19
CA MET A 94 -3.21 9.72 12.47
C MET A 94 -1.99 10.13 13.28
N ASP A 95 -0.81 10.24 12.66
CA ASP A 95 0.38 10.86 13.26
C ASP A 95 0.42 12.35 12.88
N ALA A 96 -0.04 13.19 13.78
CA ALA A 96 0.03 14.63 13.60
C ALA A 96 1.46 15.13 13.85
N LYS A 97 2.09 15.69 12.83
CA LYS A 97 3.46 16.24 12.85
C LYS A 97 3.42 17.71 13.22
N PHE A 98 4.36 18.09 14.07
CA PHE A 98 4.57 19.43 14.55
C PHE A 98 6.06 19.77 14.47
N ALA A 99 6.43 21.04 14.51
CA ALA A 99 7.81 21.48 14.37
C ALA A 99 8.82 20.84 15.35
N ALA A 100 8.39 20.47 16.56
CA ALA A 100 9.23 19.84 17.59
C ALA A 100 8.94 18.33 17.81
N GLY A 101 8.14 17.69 16.96
CA GLY A 101 7.85 16.26 17.06
C GLY A 101 6.47 15.90 16.55
N SER A 102 6.01 14.67 16.83
CA SER A 102 4.69 14.22 16.41
C SER A 102 3.83 13.76 17.59
N GLN A 103 2.53 13.64 17.37
CA GLN A 103 1.56 13.10 18.33
C GLN A 103 0.54 12.25 17.59
N PRO A 104 0.49 10.93 17.88
CA PRO A 104 -0.55 10.08 17.31
C PRO A 104 -1.92 10.34 17.94
N PHE A 105 -2.96 10.29 17.10
CA PHE A 105 -4.36 10.43 17.48
C PHE A 105 -5.18 9.27 16.94
N LEU A 106 -6.10 8.77 17.74
CA LEU A 106 -7.14 7.84 17.30
C LEU A 106 -8.42 8.62 17.02
N LEU A 107 -8.89 8.54 15.78
CA LEU A 107 -10.18 9.03 15.34
C LEU A 107 -11.11 7.83 15.19
N ALA A 108 -12.19 7.76 15.96
CA ALA A 108 -13.19 6.71 15.88
C ALA A 108 -14.45 7.24 15.19
N TYR A 109 -14.88 6.54 14.12
CA TYR A 109 -16.05 6.89 13.32
C TYR A 109 -17.14 5.85 13.45
N ASN A 110 -18.41 6.26 13.39
CA ASN A 110 -19.54 5.36 13.25
C ASN A 110 -19.88 5.07 11.77
N LYS A 111 -20.91 4.25 11.52
CA LYS A 111 -21.38 3.93 10.15
C LYS A 111 -21.85 5.14 9.34
N ALA A 112 -22.25 6.22 9.99
CA ALA A 112 -22.59 7.49 9.33
C ALA A 112 -21.35 8.36 9.07
N GLU A 113 -20.14 7.79 9.26
CA GLU A 113 -18.85 8.47 9.09
C GLU A 113 -18.72 9.75 9.93
N LYS A 114 -19.36 9.75 11.12
CA LYS A 114 -19.22 10.80 12.11
C LYS A 114 -18.29 10.35 13.21
N LEU A 115 -17.45 11.28 13.70
CA LEU A 115 -16.58 11.03 14.85
C LEU A 115 -17.40 10.73 16.10
N VAL A 116 -17.14 9.63 16.73
CA VAL A 116 -17.64 9.25 18.06
C VAL A 116 -16.53 9.29 19.10
N GLY A 117 -15.27 9.52 18.69
CA GLY A 117 -14.12 9.68 19.57
C GLY A 117 -12.92 10.30 18.86
N PHE A 118 -12.19 11.12 19.61
CA PHE A 118 -10.92 11.73 19.23
C PHE A 118 -9.99 11.65 20.43
N PHE A 119 -8.98 10.80 20.36
CA PHE A 119 -8.16 10.45 21.52
C PHE A 119 -6.68 10.60 21.21
N LEU A 120 -5.95 11.21 22.15
CA LEU A 120 -4.50 11.13 22.16
C LEU A 120 -4.09 9.66 22.33
N GLN A 121 -3.26 9.17 21.43
CA GLN A 121 -2.63 7.87 21.60
C GLN A 121 -1.26 8.05 22.28
N PRO A 122 -0.88 7.15 23.20
CA PRO A 122 0.50 7.10 23.66
C PRO A 122 1.41 6.99 22.43
N LYS A 123 2.53 7.70 22.43
CA LYS A 123 3.59 7.42 21.46
C LYS A 123 3.91 5.94 21.63
N SER A 124 3.54 5.16 20.64
CA SER A 124 3.81 3.72 20.65
C SER A 124 5.32 3.56 20.80
N ASN A 125 5.76 2.69 21.70
CA ASN A 125 7.09 2.07 21.65
C ASN A 125 7.15 1.07 20.47
N ALA A 126 6.33 1.27 19.42
CA ALA A 126 6.43 0.50 18.21
C ALA A 126 7.86 0.65 17.69
N ALA A 127 8.44 -0.46 17.29
CA ALA A 127 9.75 -0.46 16.69
C ALA A 127 9.79 0.60 15.57
N SER A 128 10.74 1.53 15.65
CA SER A 128 10.94 2.52 14.60
C SER A 128 11.59 1.84 13.40
N TYR A 129 11.38 2.41 12.19
CA TYR A 129 12.13 1.99 11.02
C TYR A 129 13.64 2.02 11.30
N LEU A 130 14.31 0.92 10.97
CA LEU A 130 15.77 0.80 11.07
C LEU A 130 16.34 0.77 9.66
N ASN A 131 17.27 1.68 9.36
CA ASN A 131 18.01 1.62 8.10
C ASN A 131 18.77 0.29 8.03
N PRO A 132 18.58 -0.51 6.97
CA PRO A 132 19.34 -1.74 6.80
C PRO A 132 20.83 -1.45 6.54
N ALA A 133 21.69 -2.41 6.86
CA ALA A 133 23.14 -2.25 6.72
C ALA A 133 23.60 -1.94 5.28
N TYR A 134 22.86 -2.42 4.29
CA TYR A 134 23.15 -2.14 2.87
C TYR A 134 22.72 -0.75 2.42
N ALA A 135 21.98 0.01 3.23
CA ALA A 135 21.53 1.38 2.93
C ALA A 135 22.62 2.42 3.28
N ASP A 136 23.81 2.25 2.69
CA ASP A 136 24.92 3.18 2.90
C ASP A 136 24.67 4.51 2.16
N THR A 137 24.27 5.54 2.90
CA THR A 137 23.96 6.89 2.38
C THR A 137 25.17 7.63 1.80
N THR A 138 26.39 7.12 1.99
CA THR A 138 27.57 7.66 1.32
C THR A 138 27.59 7.32 -0.18
N LEU A 139 26.93 6.24 -0.59
CA LEU A 139 26.90 5.71 -1.95
C LEU A 139 25.79 6.25 -2.83
N TYR A 140 24.76 6.87 -2.27
CA TYR A 140 23.63 7.41 -3.03
C TYR A 140 23.15 8.78 -2.51
N SER A 141 22.30 9.41 -3.28
CA SER A 141 21.61 10.66 -2.91
C SER A 141 20.14 10.53 -3.22
N GLU A 142 19.32 11.28 -2.47
CA GLU A 142 17.89 11.38 -2.67
C GLU A 142 17.48 12.80 -3.01
N LYS A 143 16.57 12.92 -3.97
CA LYS A 143 16.02 14.20 -4.40
C LYS A 143 14.50 14.09 -4.55
N GLU A 144 13.78 15.10 -4.11
CA GLU A 144 12.37 15.23 -4.38
C GLU A 144 12.15 15.52 -5.87
N VAL A 145 11.21 14.80 -6.47
CA VAL A 145 10.72 14.96 -7.83
C VAL A 145 9.21 14.77 -7.84
N TYR A 146 8.57 14.95 -8.99
CA TYR A 146 7.12 14.83 -9.08
C TYR A 146 6.72 13.94 -10.23
N VAL A 147 5.87 12.96 -9.96
CA VAL A 147 5.15 12.22 -11.00
C VAL A 147 3.92 13.02 -11.38
N THR A 148 3.85 13.45 -12.63
CA THR A 148 2.71 14.19 -13.14
C THR A 148 1.85 13.29 -14.03
N ALA A 149 0.70 12.89 -13.50
CA ALA A 149 -0.27 12.04 -14.18
C ALA A 149 -1.61 12.77 -14.30
N LEU A 150 -2.05 13.02 -15.54
CA LEU A 150 -3.24 13.83 -15.81
C LEU A 150 -3.14 15.21 -15.11
N LYS A 151 -4.08 15.52 -14.20
CA LYS A 151 -4.10 16.75 -13.41
C LYS A 151 -3.31 16.65 -12.08
N HIS A 152 -2.80 15.46 -11.73
CA HIS A 152 -2.18 15.21 -10.44
C HIS A 152 -0.67 15.38 -10.49
N LYS A 153 -0.12 16.00 -9.45
CA LYS A 153 1.32 16.15 -9.22
C LYS A 153 1.66 15.43 -7.92
N LEU A 154 2.11 14.19 -8.03
CA LEU A 154 2.40 13.35 -6.89
C LEU A 154 3.84 13.55 -6.44
N VAL A 155 4.04 13.78 -5.15
CA VAL A 155 5.38 13.84 -4.56
C VAL A 155 6.06 12.48 -4.72
N ALA A 156 7.31 12.52 -5.19
CA ALA A 156 8.11 11.34 -5.44
C ALA A 156 9.55 11.54 -4.97
N ARG A 157 10.25 10.44 -4.73
CA ARG A 157 11.65 10.43 -4.36
C ARG A 157 12.46 9.74 -5.46
N LEU A 158 13.39 10.48 -6.04
CA LEU A 158 14.42 9.95 -6.90
C LEU A 158 15.63 9.59 -6.03
N THR A 159 16.03 8.33 -6.03
CA THR A 159 17.24 7.85 -5.37
C THR A 159 18.26 7.50 -6.46
N THR A 160 19.45 8.11 -6.42
CA THR A 160 20.49 7.96 -7.47
C THR A 160 21.83 7.54 -6.88
N PRO A 161 22.57 6.64 -7.53
CA PRO A 161 23.93 6.32 -7.14
C PRO A 161 24.85 7.54 -7.33
N LYS A 162 25.68 7.83 -6.32
CA LYS A 162 26.66 8.93 -6.39
C LYS A 162 27.81 8.60 -7.33
N GLY A 163 28.23 9.59 -8.10
CA GLY A 163 29.35 9.47 -9.03
C GLY A 163 29.11 8.58 -10.26
N ALA A 164 27.93 7.99 -10.38
CA ALA A 164 27.57 7.16 -11.53
C ALA A 164 26.97 8.01 -12.65
N THR A 165 27.30 7.63 -13.89
CA THR A 165 26.67 8.12 -15.12
C THR A 165 26.17 6.92 -15.92
N ASN A 166 25.14 7.12 -16.73
CA ASN A 166 24.54 6.06 -17.55
C ASN A 166 24.04 4.86 -16.74
N PHE A 167 23.36 5.13 -15.60
CA PHE A 167 22.84 4.11 -14.70
C PHE A 167 21.45 3.62 -15.10
N PRO A 168 21.12 2.32 -14.84
CA PRO A 168 19.76 1.82 -14.93
C PRO A 168 18.86 2.52 -13.91
N ILE A 169 17.56 2.61 -14.23
CA ILE A 169 16.57 3.19 -13.32
C ILE A 169 15.35 2.30 -13.19
N VAL A 170 14.85 2.14 -11.96
CA VAL A 170 13.67 1.30 -11.63
C VAL A 170 12.54 2.17 -11.08
N VAL A 171 11.35 2.06 -11.65
CA VAL A 171 10.13 2.62 -11.07
C VAL A 171 9.55 1.60 -10.10
N LEU A 172 9.33 2.00 -8.85
CA LEU A 172 8.78 1.15 -7.80
C LEU A 172 7.28 1.40 -7.67
N VAL A 173 6.47 0.36 -7.90
CA VAL A 173 5.00 0.43 -7.92
C VAL A 173 4.43 -0.37 -6.76
N HIS A 174 3.57 0.28 -5.98
CA HIS A 174 2.96 -0.24 -4.75
C HIS A 174 1.94 -1.36 -4.99
N GLY A 175 1.61 -2.05 -3.91
CA GLY A 175 0.44 -2.92 -3.80
C GLY A 175 -0.89 -2.18 -3.77
N SER A 176 -1.96 -2.88 -3.39
CA SER A 176 -3.34 -2.36 -3.29
C SER A 176 -3.50 -1.33 -2.17
N GLY A 177 -4.48 -0.45 -2.34
CA GLY A 177 -4.86 0.56 -1.34
C GLY A 177 -3.96 1.79 -1.31
N PRO A 178 -4.27 2.77 -0.43
CA PRO A 178 -3.45 3.97 -0.22
C PRO A 178 -2.09 3.62 0.34
N SER A 179 -1.07 4.30 -0.13
CA SER A 179 0.30 4.07 0.34
C SER A 179 1.14 5.33 0.20
N ASP A 180 2.02 5.56 1.19
CA ASP A 180 3.10 6.52 1.05
C ASP A 180 4.15 6.01 0.04
N MET A 181 5.12 6.84 -0.29
CA MET A 181 6.15 6.47 -1.27
C MET A 181 7.06 5.32 -0.83
N ASP A 182 7.13 5.05 0.48
CA ASP A 182 8.00 4.02 1.06
C ASP A 182 7.32 2.65 1.15
N GLY A 183 5.98 2.58 0.91
CA GLY A 183 5.20 1.36 1.10
C GLY A 183 5.11 0.98 2.57
N THR A 184 4.94 1.96 3.46
CA THR A 184 5.06 1.78 4.91
C THR A 184 4.00 0.83 5.47
N VAL A 185 4.45 -0.21 6.19
CA VAL A 185 3.62 -1.14 6.96
C VAL A 185 4.21 -1.30 8.35
N GLY A 186 3.61 -0.66 9.34
CA GLY A 186 4.19 -0.57 10.69
C GLY A 186 5.59 0.09 10.64
N PRO A 187 6.61 -0.53 11.24
CA PRO A 187 7.98 -0.01 11.17
C PRO A 187 8.71 -0.29 9.85
N ASN A 188 8.08 -1.02 8.90
CA ASN A 188 8.74 -1.53 7.69
C ASN A 188 8.50 -0.61 6.50
N LYS A 189 9.51 -0.41 5.66
CA LYS A 189 9.49 0.48 4.51
C LYS A 189 10.08 -0.19 3.26
N PRO A 190 9.42 -1.22 2.71
CA PRO A 190 10.03 -2.08 1.69
C PRO A 190 10.46 -1.33 0.42
N LEU A 191 9.70 -0.33 -0.04
CA LEU A 191 10.10 0.42 -1.24
C LEU A 191 11.27 1.37 -0.97
N LYS A 192 11.42 1.89 0.27
CA LYS A 192 12.60 2.65 0.68
C LYS A 192 13.84 1.75 0.74
N ASP A 193 13.69 0.56 1.31
CA ASP A 193 14.77 -0.43 1.40
C ASP A 193 15.27 -0.84 0.01
N LEU A 194 14.34 -1.17 -0.89
CA LEU A 194 14.66 -1.46 -2.29
C LEU A 194 15.39 -0.29 -2.96
N ALA A 195 14.89 0.94 -2.78
CA ALA A 195 15.53 2.12 -3.38
C ALA A 195 16.96 2.32 -2.88
N ALA A 196 17.18 2.20 -1.57
CA ALA A 196 18.50 2.35 -0.96
C ALA A 196 19.46 1.24 -1.42
N GLY A 197 19.03 -0.02 -1.35
CA GLY A 197 19.84 -1.17 -1.73
C GLY A 197 20.20 -1.19 -3.22
N LEU A 198 19.26 -0.84 -4.09
CA LEU A 198 19.52 -0.71 -5.54
C LEU A 198 20.52 0.42 -5.83
N ALA A 199 20.33 1.59 -5.17
CA ALA A 199 21.20 2.74 -5.42
C ALA A 199 22.62 2.55 -4.89
N ALA A 200 22.81 1.91 -3.73
CA ALA A 200 24.11 1.52 -3.23
C ALA A 200 24.87 0.57 -4.20
N LYS A 201 24.13 -0.11 -5.08
CA LYS A 201 24.66 -1.05 -6.09
C LYS A 201 24.61 -0.47 -7.52
N GLY A 202 24.44 0.85 -7.68
CA GLY A 202 24.55 1.55 -8.96
C GLY A 202 23.27 1.60 -9.81
N ILE A 203 22.10 1.35 -9.24
CA ILE A 203 20.82 1.38 -9.94
C ILE A 203 19.92 2.45 -9.29
N ALA A 204 19.50 3.46 -10.05
CA ALA A 204 18.60 4.49 -9.56
C ALA A 204 17.16 3.97 -9.40
N SER A 205 16.35 4.69 -8.63
CA SER A 205 14.93 4.38 -8.52
C SER A 205 14.05 5.62 -8.33
N ILE A 206 12.77 5.48 -8.72
CA ILE A 206 11.71 6.43 -8.43
C ILE A 206 10.64 5.71 -7.61
N ARG A 207 10.28 6.26 -6.45
CA ARG A 207 9.12 5.88 -5.64
C ARG A 207 8.25 7.11 -5.39
N TYR A 208 6.94 6.98 -5.32
CA TYR A 208 6.01 8.10 -5.27
C TYR A 208 4.84 7.82 -4.33
N VAL A 209 4.20 8.87 -3.81
CA VAL A 209 2.99 8.72 -2.99
C VAL A 209 1.82 8.35 -3.89
N LYS A 210 1.05 7.33 -3.52
CA LYS A 210 -0.14 6.95 -4.30
C LYS A 210 -1.19 8.06 -4.29
N ARG A 211 -1.83 8.26 -5.43
CA ARG A 211 -2.93 9.21 -5.61
C ARG A 211 -4.07 8.95 -4.62
N THR A 212 -4.40 7.70 -4.36
CA THR A 212 -5.43 7.28 -3.41
C THR A 212 -5.13 7.73 -1.98
N MET A 213 -3.87 8.00 -1.63
CA MET A 213 -3.51 8.52 -0.30
C MET A 213 -3.64 10.05 -0.22
N VAL A 214 -3.19 10.76 -1.25
CA VAL A 214 -3.13 12.25 -1.20
C VAL A 214 -4.34 12.94 -1.83
N ASN A 215 -5.16 12.22 -2.59
CA ASN A 215 -6.38 12.71 -3.21
C ASN A 215 -7.57 11.80 -2.91
N ALA A 216 -7.66 11.31 -1.66
CA ALA A 216 -8.65 10.32 -1.22
C ALA A 216 -10.10 10.71 -1.58
N ASN A 217 -10.42 12.01 -1.54
CA ASN A 217 -11.75 12.53 -1.88
C ASN A 217 -12.16 12.28 -3.34
N GLU A 218 -11.23 12.01 -4.25
CA GLU A 218 -11.54 11.67 -5.64
C GLU A 218 -11.92 10.18 -5.82
N PHE A 219 -11.75 9.37 -4.79
CA PHE A 219 -12.02 7.93 -4.79
C PHE A 219 -13.31 7.55 -4.06
N THR A 220 -14.24 8.49 -3.93
CA THR A 220 -15.56 8.28 -3.31
C THR A 220 -16.65 7.83 -4.29
N GLY A 221 -16.37 7.84 -5.60
CA GLY A 221 -17.26 7.42 -6.67
C GLY A 221 -16.75 6.21 -7.44
N ALA A 222 -17.06 6.13 -8.72
CA ALA A 222 -16.56 5.10 -9.62
C ALA A 222 -15.09 5.36 -9.97
N PHE A 223 -14.24 4.36 -9.79
CA PHE A 223 -12.86 4.31 -10.25
C PHE A 223 -12.44 2.87 -10.54
N THR A 224 -11.27 2.67 -11.11
CA THR A 224 -10.71 1.37 -11.45
C THR A 224 -9.24 1.30 -11.01
N VAL A 225 -8.56 0.19 -11.27
CA VAL A 225 -7.10 0.10 -11.05
C VAL A 225 -6.32 1.06 -11.96
N LYS A 226 -6.97 1.62 -12.97
CA LYS A 226 -6.37 2.61 -13.85
C LYS A 226 -6.07 3.90 -13.07
N GLU A 227 -7.07 4.44 -12.38
CA GLU A 227 -6.95 5.64 -11.56
C GLU A 227 -6.14 5.37 -10.28
N GLU A 228 -6.27 4.20 -9.70
CA GLU A 228 -5.53 3.84 -8.48
C GLU A 228 -4.03 3.69 -8.73
N THR A 229 -3.61 3.05 -9.85
CA THR A 229 -2.25 2.56 -10.00
C THR A 229 -1.64 2.78 -11.38
N THR A 230 -2.33 2.38 -12.49
CA THR A 230 -1.65 2.25 -13.77
C THR A 230 -1.28 3.58 -14.40
N ASP A 231 -2.13 4.60 -14.30
CA ASP A 231 -1.86 5.93 -14.88
C ASP A 231 -0.62 6.58 -14.24
N ASP A 232 -0.52 6.48 -12.91
CA ASP A 232 0.61 7.05 -12.17
C ASP A 232 1.90 6.30 -12.44
N ALA A 233 1.82 4.96 -12.54
CA ALA A 233 2.98 4.13 -12.87
C ALA A 233 3.51 4.43 -14.28
N VAL A 234 2.65 4.58 -15.29
CA VAL A 234 3.04 4.96 -16.64
C VAL A 234 3.68 6.35 -16.66
N ALA A 235 3.12 7.31 -15.91
CA ALA A 235 3.70 8.65 -15.78
C ALA A 235 5.06 8.62 -15.06
N ALA A 236 5.24 7.76 -14.07
CA ALA A 236 6.53 7.57 -13.39
C ALA A 236 7.59 6.95 -14.33
N VAL A 237 7.20 6.02 -15.21
CA VAL A 237 8.08 5.48 -16.26
C VAL A 237 8.46 6.56 -17.26
N ALA A 238 7.53 7.45 -17.64
CA ALA A 238 7.84 8.59 -18.51
C ALA A 238 8.81 9.57 -17.83
N LEU A 239 8.63 9.85 -16.53
CA LEU A 239 9.56 10.65 -15.74
C LEU A 239 10.96 10.01 -15.71
N ALA A 240 11.07 8.69 -15.50
CA ALA A 240 12.35 7.99 -15.46
C ALA A 240 13.18 8.22 -16.73
N ALA A 241 12.55 8.29 -17.90
CA ALA A 241 13.20 8.58 -19.17
C ALA A 241 13.78 10.00 -19.29
N THR A 242 13.40 10.92 -18.38
CA THR A 242 13.89 12.31 -18.37
C THR A 242 14.98 12.57 -17.34
N ILE A 243 15.29 11.59 -16.49
CA ILE A 243 16.25 11.75 -15.39
C ILE A 243 17.67 11.90 -15.95
N PRO A 244 18.37 13.01 -15.62
CA PRO A 244 19.76 13.19 -16.04
C PRO A 244 20.66 12.08 -15.50
N GLY A 245 21.48 11.51 -16.37
CA GLY A 245 22.39 10.42 -16.02
C GLY A 245 21.78 9.02 -16.06
N ALA A 246 20.46 8.89 -16.23
CA ALA A 246 19.83 7.59 -16.44
C ALA A 246 20.02 7.10 -17.90
N ASP A 247 20.29 5.81 -18.06
CA ASP A 247 20.26 5.16 -19.36
C ASP A 247 18.81 4.92 -19.80
N LYS A 248 18.37 5.68 -20.79
CA LYS A 248 16.99 5.59 -21.33
C LYS A 248 16.63 4.22 -21.92
N LYS A 249 17.64 3.37 -22.20
CA LYS A 249 17.47 1.98 -22.67
C LYS A 249 17.42 0.97 -21.52
N GLN A 250 17.65 1.41 -20.29
CA GLN A 250 17.71 0.58 -19.08
C GLN A 250 16.70 1.06 -18.04
N ILE A 251 15.47 1.27 -18.49
CA ILE A 251 14.34 1.61 -17.60
C ILE A 251 13.59 0.33 -17.25
N TYR A 252 13.41 0.09 -15.97
CA TYR A 252 12.72 -1.07 -15.44
C TYR A 252 11.54 -0.64 -14.55
N LEU A 253 10.61 -1.56 -14.32
CA LEU A 253 9.53 -1.38 -13.35
C LEU A 253 9.54 -2.57 -12.39
N LEU A 254 9.50 -2.32 -11.10
CA LEU A 254 9.23 -3.32 -10.08
C LEU A 254 7.84 -3.05 -9.51
N GLY A 255 6.92 -4.00 -9.71
CA GLY A 255 5.62 -3.98 -9.09
C GLY A 255 5.56 -4.95 -7.93
N HIS A 256 5.08 -4.47 -6.77
CA HIS A 256 4.87 -5.27 -5.57
C HIS A 256 3.38 -5.59 -5.41
N SER A 257 3.05 -6.85 -5.11
CA SER A 257 1.66 -7.27 -4.84
C SER A 257 0.73 -6.92 -6.01
N LEU A 258 -0.34 -6.14 -5.82
CA LEU A 258 -1.20 -5.65 -6.90
C LEU A 258 -0.40 -4.93 -7.99
N GLY A 259 0.62 -4.13 -7.63
CA GLY A 259 1.52 -3.51 -8.61
C GLY A 259 2.25 -4.54 -9.46
N GLY A 260 2.62 -5.69 -8.89
CA GLY A 260 3.18 -6.83 -9.60
C GLY A 260 2.18 -7.50 -10.53
N MET A 261 0.93 -7.70 -10.08
CA MET A 261 -0.16 -8.18 -10.93
C MET A 261 -0.41 -7.25 -12.13
N LEU A 262 -0.29 -5.93 -11.93
CA LEU A 262 -0.52 -4.92 -12.97
C LEU A 262 0.71 -4.62 -13.80
N ALA A 263 1.91 -5.04 -13.40
CA ALA A 263 3.16 -4.77 -14.11
C ALA A 263 3.13 -5.18 -15.60
N PRO A 264 2.55 -6.32 -16.00
CA PRO A 264 2.39 -6.64 -17.42
C PRO A 264 1.47 -5.66 -18.17
N ARG A 265 0.36 -5.19 -17.55
CA ARG A 265 -0.53 -4.16 -18.14
C ARG A 265 0.22 -2.83 -18.31
N ILE A 266 0.99 -2.41 -17.30
CA ILE A 266 1.80 -1.19 -17.35
C ILE A 266 2.86 -1.30 -18.44
N ALA A 267 3.54 -2.46 -18.56
CA ALA A 267 4.55 -2.68 -19.60
C ALA A 267 3.97 -2.62 -21.03
N ALA A 268 2.76 -3.13 -21.21
CA ALA A 268 2.06 -3.01 -22.50
C ALA A 268 1.73 -1.55 -22.87
N MET A 269 1.54 -0.67 -21.86
CA MET A 269 1.30 0.77 -22.03
C MET A 269 2.60 1.59 -22.12
N ALA A 270 3.72 1.04 -21.65
CA ALA A 270 5.03 1.68 -21.57
C ALA A 270 6.12 0.85 -22.28
N PRO A 271 6.11 0.79 -23.63
CA PRO A 271 6.99 -0.08 -24.43
C PRO A 271 8.49 0.27 -24.29
N GLN A 272 8.83 1.45 -23.75
CA GLN A 272 10.20 1.87 -23.46
C GLN A 272 10.82 1.09 -22.27
N LEU A 273 10.04 0.33 -21.50
CA LEU A 273 10.55 -0.51 -20.44
C LEU A 273 11.43 -1.63 -21.02
N LYS A 274 12.64 -1.75 -20.50
CA LYS A 274 13.56 -2.86 -20.81
C LYS A 274 13.12 -4.17 -20.17
N GLY A 275 12.52 -4.08 -18.99
CA GLY A 275 12.00 -5.23 -18.27
C GLY A 275 11.11 -4.84 -17.08
N ILE A 276 10.42 -5.85 -16.56
CA ILE A 276 9.55 -5.74 -15.37
C ILE A 276 9.93 -6.80 -14.34
N ILE A 277 9.73 -6.45 -13.09
CA ILE A 277 9.94 -7.31 -11.93
C ILE A 277 8.61 -7.44 -11.20
N LEU A 278 8.12 -8.67 -11.10
CA LEU A 278 6.89 -9.04 -10.42
C LEU A 278 7.28 -9.59 -9.05
N ALA A 279 7.09 -8.79 -8.00
CA ALA A 279 7.43 -9.15 -6.63
C ALA A 279 6.15 -9.49 -5.85
N GLU A 280 6.05 -10.71 -5.31
CA GLU A 280 4.89 -11.22 -4.58
C GLU A 280 3.58 -10.94 -5.35
N ALA A 281 3.56 -11.32 -6.64
CA ALA A 281 2.56 -10.87 -7.61
C ALA A 281 1.44 -11.88 -7.82
N PRO A 282 0.15 -11.52 -7.61
CA PRO A 282 -0.97 -12.38 -7.98
C PRO A 282 -0.99 -12.69 -9.48
N ALA A 283 -1.25 -13.99 -9.80
CA ALA A 283 -1.39 -14.49 -11.16
C ALA A 283 -2.85 -14.77 -11.56
N ARG A 284 -3.72 -14.91 -10.56
CA ARG A 284 -5.14 -15.26 -10.69
C ARG A 284 -6.05 -14.07 -10.39
N LYS A 285 -7.37 -14.28 -10.46
CA LYS A 285 -8.33 -13.23 -10.10
C LYS A 285 -8.13 -12.79 -8.66
N PHE A 286 -8.21 -11.49 -8.44
CA PHE A 286 -7.96 -10.90 -7.12
C PHE A 286 -8.96 -11.38 -6.07
N THR A 287 -10.21 -11.70 -6.46
CA THR A 287 -11.21 -12.31 -5.59
C THR A 287 -10.79 -13.70 -5.10
N ASP A 288 -10.14 -14.53 -5.95
CA ASP A 288 -9.65 -15.86 -5.56
C ASP A 288 -8.52 -15.75 -4.53
N LEU A 289 -7.62 -14.79 -4.74
CA LEU A 289 -6.56 -14.47 -3.80
C LEU A 289 -7.12 -14.08 -2.43
N LEU A 290 -8.08 -13.15 -2.40
CA LEU A 290 -8.69 -12.69 -1.15
C LEU A 290 -9.45 -13.79 -0.42
N ILE A 291 -10.12 -14.70 -1.15
CA ILE A 291 -10.77 -15.88 -0.56
C ILE A 291 -9.74 -16.76 0.14
N GLU A 292 -8.61 -17.03 -0.49
CA GLU A 292 -7.54 -17.85 0.09
C GLU A 292 -6.92 -17.16 1.31
N GLN A 293 -6.61 -15.88 1.23
CA GLN A 293 -6.08 -15.11 2.36
C GLN A 293 -7.01 -15.18 3.58
N ASN A 294 -8.31 -14.95 3.37
CA ASN A 294 -9.27 -14.95 4.46
C ASN A 294 -9.43 -16.32 5.11
N LYS A 295 -9.44 -17.38 4.33
CA LYS A 295 -9.45 -18.75 4.85
C LYS A 295 -8.19 -19.05 5.66
N TYR A 296 -7.00 -18.71 5.12
CA TYR A 296 -5.74 -18.88 5.82
C TYR A 296 -5.71 -18.13 7.16
N LEU A 297 -6.12 -16.87 7.18
CA LEU A 297 -6.13 -16.07 8.41
C LEU A 297 -7.13 -16.59 9.44
N TYR A 298 -8.28 -17.09 9.01
CA TYR A 298 -9.23 -17.74 9.89
C TYR A 298 -8.64 -19.01 10.52
N GLU A 299 -8.00 -19.87 9.75
CA GLU A 299 -7.32 -21.06 10.23
C GLU A 299 -6.15 -20.71 11.17
N ALA A 300 -5.33 -19.73 10.81
CA ALA A 300 -4.21 -19.26 11.63
C ALA A 300 -4.65 -18.62 12.95
N SER A 301 -5.85 -18.01 12.99
CA SER A 301 -6.42 -17.44 14.22
C SER A 301 -6.79 -18.47 15.28
N LYS A 302 -6.96 -19.73 14.86
CA LYS A 302 -7.50 -20.83 15.70
C LYS A 302 -8.82 -20.47 16.37
N ASP A 303 -9.61 -19.60 15.76
CA ASP A 303 -10.93 -19.21 16.24
C ASP A 303 -11.94 -20.32 15.94
N THR A 304 -12.39 -21.00 16.98
CA THR A 304 -13.41 -22.05 16.91
C THR A 304 -14.80 -21.55 17.24
N THR A 305 -14.98 -20.24 17.39
CA THR A 305 -16.27 -19.66 17.76
C THR A 305 -17.25 -19.66 16.58
N LYS A 306 -18.54 -19.81 16.88
CA LYS A 306 -19.61 -19.66 15.88
C LYS A 306 -19.58 -18.26 15.25
N ALA A 307 -19.21 -17.23 16.03
CA ALA A 307 -19.13 -15.84 15.56
C ALA A 307 -18.04 -15.65 14.52
N GLY A 308 -16.81 -16.18 14.74
CA GLY A 308 -15.73 -16.12 13.77
C GLY A 308 -16.07 -16.83 12.46
N LYS A 309 -16.72 -18.01 12.54
CA LYS A 309 -17.17 -18.72 11.34
C LYS A 309 -18.22 -17.93 10.56
N VAL A 310 -19.22 -17.33 11.23
CA VAL A 310 -20.24 -16.50 10.58
C VAL A 310 -19.61 -15.27 9.91
N GLN A 311 -18.60 -14.66 10.53
CA GLN A 311 -17.88 -13.53 9.94
C GLN A 311 -17.13 -13.95 8.68
N LEU A 312 -16.40 -15.07 8.71
CA LEU A 312 -15.73 -15.62 7.53
C LEU A 312 -16.73 -15.86 6.39
N ASP A 313 -17.83 -16.57 6.68
CA ASP A 313 -18.83 -16.90 5.67
C ASP A 313 -19.46 -15.66 5.04
N ALA A 314 -19.69 -14.59 5.82
CA ALA A 314 -20.17 -13.31 5.30
C ALA A 314 -19.17 -12.68 4.33
N ILE A 315 -17.87 -12.68 4.67
CA ILE A 315 -16.82 -12.13 3.81
C ILE A 315 -16.66 -12.94 2.53
N LEU A 316 -16.66 -14.27 2.65
CA LEU A 316 -16.56 -15.15 1.47
C LEU A 316 -17.75 -14.92 0.51
N LYS A 317 -18.95 -14.70 1.05
CA LYS A 317 -20.12 -14.36 0.26
C LYS A 317 -19.97 -13.02 -0.48
N GLU A 318 -19.46 -12.00 0.20
CA GLU A 318 -19.19 -10.70 -0.44
C GLU A 318 -18.09 -10.79 -1.50
N LEU A 319 -17.07 -11.61 -1.30
CA LEU A 319 -16.05 -11.89 -2.31
C LEU A 319 -16.63 -12.59 -3.54
N GLU A 320 -17.58 -13.49 -3.36
CA GLU A 320 -18.31 -14.08 -4.49
C GLU A 320 -19.14 -13.01 -5.23
N ASN A 321 -19.78 -12.08 -4.53
CA ASN A 321 -20.48 -10.92 -5.14
C ASN A 321 -19.50 -10.03 -5.93
N GLY A 322 -18.23 -9.96 -5.53
CA GLY A 322 -17.17 -9.21 -6.22
C GLY A 322 -16.69 -9.85 -7.54
N ARG A 323 -17.11 -11.06 -7.90
CA ARG A 323 -16.67 -11.76 -9.12
C ARG A 323 -17.33 -11.25 -10.40
N ILE A 324 -17.94 -10.09 -10.37
CA ILE A 324 -18.63 -9.48 -11.52
C ILE A 324 -17.65 -9.16 -12.65
N THR A 325 -18.03 -9.44 -13.88
CA THR A 325 -17.30 -9.07 -15.11
C THR A 325 -18.04 -8.02 -15.95
N THR A 326 -19.28 -7.73 -15.59
CA THR A 326 -20.11 -6.67 -16.17
C THR A 326 -20.90 -6.00 -15.05
N LEU A 327 -21.28 -4.75 -15.26
CA LEU A 327 -22.11 -4.02 -14.29
C LEU A 327 -23.55 -4.57 -14.21
N GLY A 328 -24.10 -5.13 -15.31
CA GLY A 328 -25.52 -5.48 -15.38
C GLY A 328 -26.40 -4.25 -15.07
N THR A 329 -27.23 -4.37 -14.02
CA THR A 329 -28.09 -3.26 -13.54
C THR A 329 -27.44 -2.42 -12.44
N MET A 330 -26.21 -2.77 -12.00
CA MET A 330 -25.50 -2.04 -10.95
C MET A 330 -24.93 -0.74 -11.48
N LYS A 331 -24.92 0.29 -10.65
CA LYS A 331 -24.20 1.53 -10.96
C LYS A 331 -22.69 1.29 -10.84
N PRO A 332 -21.85 2.00 -11.63
CA PRO A 332 -20.40 1.88 -11.56
C PRO A 332 -19.82 2.14 -10.17
N ASP A 333 -20.47 3.03 -9.40
CA ASP A 333 -20.11 3.43 -8.04
C ASP A 333 -20.76 2.58 -6.94
N SER A 334 -21.53 1.54 -7.29
CA SER A 334 -22.06 0.58 -6.30
C SER A 334 -20.91 -0.09 -5.56
N VAL A 335 -20.99 -0.11 -4.22
CA VAL A 335 -19.88 -0.60 -3.38
C VAL A 335 -20.01 -2.11 -3.14
N ILE A 336 -18.94 -2.85 -3.42
CA ILE A 336 -18.76 -4.27 -3.08
C ILE A 336 -17.42 -4.36 -2.35
N LEU A 337 -17.42 -4.86 -1.12
CA LEU A 337 -16.20 -4.99 -0.31
C LEU A 337 -15.39 -3.66 -0.22
N GLY A 338 -16.09 -2.53 -0.14
CA GLY A 338 -15.47 -1.22 -0.01
C GLY A 338 -14.84 -0.64 -1.28
N LEU A 339 -14.96 -1.32 -2.41
CA LEU A 339 -14.52 -0.85 -3.72
C LEU A 339 -15.71 -0.70 -4.68
N PRO A 340 -15.69 0.23 -5.65
CA PRO A 340 -16.78 0.37 -6.58
C PRO A 340 -16.89 -0.82 -7.53
N ALA A 341 -18.09 -1.10 -8.02
CA ALA A 341 -18.35 -2.18 -8.96
C ALA A 341 -17.49 -2.07 -10.23
N SER A 342 -17.22 -0.85 -10.70
CA SER A 342 -16.31 -0.58 -11.82
C SER A 342 -14.90 -1.12 -11.59
N TYR A 343 -14.39 -1.07 -10.35
CA TYR A 343 -13.07 -1.60 -10.00
C TYR A 343 -13.03 -3.12 -10.13
N TRP A 344 -14.06 -3.81 -9.61
CA TRP A 344 -14.16 -5.25 -9.68
C TRP A 344 -14.32 -5.73 -11.13
N VAL A 345 -15.14 -5.04 -11.93
CA VAL A 345 -15.31 -5.36 -13.35
C VAL A 345 -13.99 -5.22 -14.12
N ASP A 346 -13.24 -4.12 -13.92
CA ASP A 346 -11.95 -3.94 -14.59
C ASP A 346 -10.95 -5.02 -14.17
N LEU A 347 -10.83 -5.29 -12.87
CA LEU A 347 -9.86 -6.24 -12.35
C LEU A 347 -10.20 -7.70 -12.72
N ASN A 348 -11.48 -8.07 -12.70
CA ASN A 348 -11.91 -9.41 -13.10
C ASN A 348 -11.83 -9.68 -14.62
N ASN A 349 -11.86 -8.64 -15.45
CA ASN A 349 -11.63 -8.75 -16.89
C ASN A 349 -10.15 -8.74 -17.27
N TYR A 350 -9.27 -8.41 -16.34
CA TYR A 350 -7.83 -8.44 -16.56
C TYR A 350 -7.25 -9.83 -16.28
N ASN A 351 -6.45 -10.33 -17.22
CA ASN A 351 -5.66 -11.54 -17.04
C ASN A 351 -4.17 -11.20 -17.14
N PRO A 352 -3.43 -11.20 -16.01
CA PRO A 352 -2.02 -10.85 -16.00
C PRO A 352 -1.14 -11.84 -16.75
N LEU A 353 -1.47 -13.15 -16.70
CA LEU A 353 -0.75 -14.21 -17.41
C LEU A 353 -0.83 -14.02 -18.93
N GLU A 354 -2.04 -13.85 -19.45
CA GLU A 354 -2.25 -13.63 -20.89
C GLU A 354 -1.60 -12.33 -21.39
N THR A 355 -1.53 -11.32 -20.52
CA THR A 355 -0.84 -10.07 -20.85
C THR A 355 0.67 -10.26 -20.86
N ALA A 356 1.23 -10.95 -19.86
CA ALA A 356 2.65 -11.24 -19.76
C ALA A 356 3.16 -12.11 -20.93
N LYS A 357 2.38 -13.08 -21.39
CA LYS A 357 2.69 -13.92 -22.56
C LYS A 357 2.96 -13.09 -23.84
N LYS A 358 2.35 -11.93 -23.98
CA LYS A 358 2.47 -11.07 -25.16
C LYS A 358 3.67 -10.11 -25.09
N LEU A 359 4.33 -10.03 -23.94
CA LEU A 359 5.45 -9.10 -23.74
C LEU A 359 6.77 -9.67 -24.28
N ASN A 360 7.56 -8.81 -24.91
CA ASN A 360 8.93 -9.10 -25.31
C ASN A 360 9.97 -8.56 -24.31
N GLN A 361 9.54 -7.69 -23.39
CA GLN A 361 10.40 -7.18 -22.31
C GLN A 361 10.87 -8.33 -21.42
N ARG A 362 12.03 -8.16 -20.77
CA ARG A 362 12.50 -9.11 -19.77
C ARG A 362 11.55 -9.13 -18.57
N ILE A 363 11.29 -10.29 -18.02
CA ILE A 363 10.41 -10.47 -16.86
C ILE A 363 11.20 -11.24 -15.79
N LEU A 364 11.29 -10.66 -14.60
CA LEU A 364 11.73 -11.35 -13.39
C LEU A 364 10.53 -11.54 -12.47
N ILE A 365 10.29 -12.76 -12.03
CA ILE A 365 9.23 -13.09 -11.07
C ILE A 365 9.90 -13.58 -9.80
N ILE A 366 9.61 -12.93 -8.68
CA ILE A 366 10.17 -13.25 -7.37
C ILE A 366 9.04 -13.52 -6.37
N GLN A 367 9.19 -14.59 -5.59
CA GLN A 367 8.21 -15.04 -4.62
C GLN A 367 8.87 -15.59 -3.37
N GLY A 368 8.36 -15.20 -2.20
CA GLY A 368 8.70 -15.80 -0.93
C GLY A 368 7.74 -16.92 -0.54
N GLU A 369 8.25 -18.05 -0.04
CA GLU A 369 7.41 -19.17 0.41
C GLU A 369 6.63 -18.83 1.68
N ASN A 370 7.13 -17.87 2.47
CA ASN A 370 6.48 -17.40 3.70
C ASN A 370 5.52 -16.23 3.49
N ASP A 371 5.22 -15.89 2.24
CA ASP A 371 4.14 -14.96 1.92
C ASP A 371 2.77 -15.61 2.21
N PHE A 372 2.01 -15.03 3.14
CA PHE A 372 0.66 -15.48 3.43
C PHE A 372 -0.40 -14.72 2.63
N GLN A 373 -0.05 -13.62 1.99
CA GLN A 373 -0.97 -12.79 1.21
C GLN A 373 -1.05 -13.25 -0.24
N VAL A 374 0.10 -13.50 -0.86
CA VAL A 374 0.20 -14.10 -2.19
C VAL A 374 0.95 -15.42 -2.05
N SER A 375 0.23 -16.51 -2.15
CA SER A 375 0.82 -17.83 -1.89
C SER A 375 1.59 -18.37 -3.08
N MET A 376 2.34 -19.45 -2.85
CA MET A 376 3.01 -20.21 -3.91
C MET A 376 2.08 -20.69 -5.02
N ASN A 377 0.75 -20.71 -4.80
CA ASN A 377 -0.21 -21.01 -5.85
C ASN A 377 -0.13 -20.03 -7.02
N ASP A 378 0.07 -18.73 -6.72
CA ASP A 378 0.25 -17.70 -7.75
C ASP A 378 1.58 -17.84 -8.47
N PHE A 379 2.68 -18.11 -7.74
CA PHE A 379 3.98 -18.37 -8.35
C PHE A 379 3.95 -19.59 -9.28
N ASN A 380 3.28 -20.66 -8.85
CA ASN A 380 3.14 -21.87 -9.64
C ASN A 380 2.38 -21.62 -10.95
N LEU A 381 1.40 -20.73 -10.95
CA LEU A 381 0.71 -20.31 -12.19
C LEU A 381 1.66 -19.54 -13.11
N TRP A 382 2.41 -18.56 -12.58
CA TRP A 382 3.45 -17.86 -13.34
C TRP A 382 4.46 -18.84 -13.94
N ASN A 383 4.96 -19.79 -13.13
CA ASN A 383 5.94 -20.78 -13.56
C ASN A 383 5.37 -21.69 -14.66
N THR A 384 4.17 -22.23 -14.49
CA THR A 384 3.52 -23.11 -15.47
C THR A 384 3.37 -22.42 -16.82
N GLU A 385 2.99 -21.14 -16.82
CA GLU A 385 2.61 -20.43 -18.05
C GLU A 385 3.81 -19.74 -18.74
N LEU A 386 4.89 -19.45 -18.01
CA LEU A 386 5.96 -18.60 -18.52
C LEU A 386 7.37 -19.18 -18.44
N SER A 387 7.60 -20.30 -17.74
CA SER A 387 8.96 -20.84 -17.53
C SER A 387 9.70 -21.22 -18.82
N ASN A 388 8.98 -21.55 -19.87
CA ASN A 388 9.55 -21.92 -21.16
C ASN A 388 9.96 -20.71 -22.02
N ARG A 389 9.79 -19.49 -21.54
CA ARG A 389 10.12 -18.27 -22.28
C ARG A 389 11.52 -17.79 -21.95
N SER A 390 12.33 -17.55 -22.97
CA SER A 390 13.74 -17.11 -22.80
C SER A 390 13.88 -15.70 -22.16
N ASN A 391 12.82 -14.89 -22.20
CA ASN A 391 12.81 -13.57 -21.59
C ASN A 391 12.29 -13.58 -20.14
N VAL A 392 11.99 -14.73 -19.53
CA VAL A 392 11.45 -14.87 -18.19
C VAL A 392 12.45 -15.55 -17.27
N THR A 393 12.62 -15.00 -16.09
CA THR A 393 13.39 -15.55 -14.98
C THR A 393 12.48 -15.69 -13.77
N LEU A 394 12.51 -16.83 -13.09
CA LEU A 394 11.73 -17.09 -11.89
C LEU A 394 12.68 -17.37 -10.72
N LYS A 395 12.40 -16.78 -9.57
CA LYS A 395 13.15 -17.01 -8.32
C LYS A 395 12.21 -17.18 -7.14
N VAL A 396 12.47 -18.19 -6.32
CA VAL A 396 11.77 -18.47 -5.05
C VAL A 396 12.74 -18.32 -3.91
N TYR A 397 12.25 -17.82 -2.78
CA TYR A 397 13.01 -17.64 -1.55
C TYR A 397 12.25 -18.33 -0.40
N SER A 398 12.89 -19.27 0.26
CA SER A 398 12.27 -20.10 1.31
C SER A 398 11.94 -19.34 2.59
N ASP A 399 12.57 -18.18 2.80
CA ASP A 399 12.48 -17.41 4.04
C ASP A 399 11.92 -15.98 3.83
N ILE A 400 11.31 -15.68 2.71
CA ILE A 400 10.80 -14.34 2.42
C ILE A 400 9.28 -14.28 2.63
N ASN A 401 8.82 -13.18 3.25
CA ASN A 401 7.42 -12.84 3.44
C ASN A 401 6.94 -11.78 2.40
N HIS A 402 5.66 -11.39 2.48
CA HIS A 402 5.06 -10.41 1.56
C HIS A 402 5.76 -9.04 1.53
N LEU A 403 6.45 -8.62 2.59
CA LEU A 403 7.22 -7.37 2.60
C LEU A 403 8.66 -7.54 2.07
N LEU A 404 8.95 -8.66 1.42
CA LEU A 404 10.26 -9.01 0.86
C LEU A 404 11.36 -9.13 1.94
N SER A 405 10.98 -9.29 3.19
CA SER A 405 11.89 -9.44 4.32
C SER A 405 11.95 -10.89 4.81
N SER A 406 13.10 -11.26 5.40
CA SER A 406 13.29 -12.62 5.90
C SER A 406 12.35 -12.94 7.04
N GLN A 407 11.72 -14.11 6.97
CA GLN A 407 10.76 -14.64 7.93
C GLN A 407 10.94 -16.16 8.01
N VAL A 408 11.16 -16.68 9.19
CA VAL A 408 11.46 -18.12 9.39
C VAL A 408 10.25 -19.00 9.08
N GLU A 409 9.05 -18.55 9.43
CA GLU A 409 7.81 -19.30 9.26
C GLU A 409 6.74 -18.41 8.66
N LYS A 410 5.84 -19.01 7.91
CA LYS A 410 4.66 -18.33 7.37
C LYS A 410 3.77 -17.86 8.52
N GLY A 411 3.56 -16.57 8.61
CA GLY A 411 2.87 -15.93 9.72
C GLY A 411 1.55 -15.28 9.35
N THR A 412 1.26 -14.18 10.02
CA THR A 412 0.11 -13.30 9.77
C THR A 412 0.58 -11.84 9.80
N ALA A 413 -0.31 -10.88 9.59
CA ALA A 413 0.06 -9.45 9.67
C ALA A 413 0.66 -9.01 11.01
N SER A 414 0.54 -9.80 12.07
CA SER A 414 1.20 -9.51 13.34
C SER A 414 2.72 -9.45 13.23
N GLN A 415 3.31 -10.18 12.30
CA GLN A 415 4.75 -10.17 12.01
C GLN A 415 5.25 -8.80 11.55
N TYR A 416 4.40 -8.02 10.87
CA TYR A 416 4.76 -6.69 10.36
C TYR A 416 4.88 -5.62 11.45
N ARG A 417 4.58 -5.94 12.70
CA ARG A 417 4.82 -5.06 13.86
C ARG A 417 6.29 -5.06 14.30
N MET A 418 7.04 -6.05 13.88
CA MET A 418 8.48 -6.12 14.12
C MET A 418 9.22 -5.38 13.01
N ALA A 419 10.23 -4.61 13.37
CA ALA A 419 11.10 -3.96 12.38
C ALA A 419 11.89 -5.03 11.62
N SER A 420 11.78 -4.99 10.32
CA SER A 420 12.52 -5.85 9.40
C SER A 420 12.89 -5.03 8.15
N SER A 421 13.79 -5.55 7.35
CA SER A 421 14.22 -4.91 6.10
C SER A 421 14.13 -5.90 4.95
N VAL A 422 14.02 -5.38 3.73
CA VAL A 422 14.07 -6.21 2.53
C VAL A 422 15.36 -7.02 2.50
N SER A 423 15.26 -8.28 2.12
CA SER A 423 16.42 -9.20 2.04
C SER A 423 17.48 -8.66 1.09
N GLU A 424 18.72 -8.57 1.59
CA GLU A 424 19.85 -8.15 0.75
C GLU A 424 20.12 -9.15 -0.37
N THR A 425 19.93 -10.45 -0.13
CA THR A 425 20.04 -11.50 -1.15
C THR A 425 19.07 -11.24 -2.31
N LEU A 426 17.81 -10.91 -2.00
CA LEU A 426 16.80 -10.57 -2.99
C LEU A 426 17.20 -9.31 -3.78
N ILE A 427 17.72 -8.28 -3.12
CA ILE A 427 18.23 -7.06 -3.78
C ILE A 427 19.39 -7.40 -4.70
N ASN A 428 20.36 -8.23 -4.26
CA ASN A 428 21.49 -8.65 -5.07
C ASN A 428 21.06 -9.38 -6.34
N ASP A 429 20.05 -10.24 -6.23
CA ASP A 429 19.50 -10.96 -7.36
C ASP A 429 18.79 -10.04 -8.37
N ILE A 430 18.06 -9.03 -7.89
CA ILE A 430 17.49 -8.00 -8.75
C ILE A 430 18.59 -7.23 -9.47
N VAL A 431 19.65 -6.83 -8.76
CA VAL A 431 20.80 -6.11 -9.34
C VAL A 431 21.49 -6.95 -10.41
N ALA A 432 21.77 -8.22 -10.12
CA ALA A 432 22.38 -9.16 -11.08
C ALA A 432 21.49 -9.31 -12.32
N TRP A 433 20.20 -9.49 -12.14
CA TRP A 433 19.27 -9.60 -13.26
C TRP A 433 19.21 -8.33 -14.11
N ILE A 434 19.17 -7.14 -13.51
CA ILE A 434 19.18 -5.86 -14.25
C ILE A 434 20.47 -5.70 -15.03
N LYS A 435 21.62 -5.98 -14.41
CA LYS A 435 22.95 -5.84 -15.03
C LYS A 435 23.28 -6.95 -16.03
N GLY A 436 22.59 -8.08 -15.98
CA GLY A 436 22.84 -9.23 -16.85
C GLY A 436 24.08 -10.02 -16.43
N THR A 437 24.37 -10.08 -15.14
CA THR A 437 25.54 -10.77 -14.54
C THR A 437 25.14 -11.98 -13.74
#